data_3f7527abd3ece4be27765eb8d66960c3
#
_entry.id   3f7527abd3ece4be27765eb8d66960c3
#
_cell.length_a   1.000
_cell.length_b   1.000
_cell.length_c   1.000
_cell.angle_alpha   90.00
_cell.angle_beta   90.00
_cell.angle_gamma   90.00
#
_symmetry.space_group_name_H-M   'P 1'
#
loop_
_entity.id
_entity.type
_entity.pdbx_description
1 polymer ?
#
loop_
_entity_poly.entity_id
_entity_poly.type
_entity_poly.pdbx_seq_one_letter_code
_entity_poly.pdbx_strand_id
1 'polypeptide(L)'
;MRKLLELKIKFEPFKEDIRNIIDTVEKAIYEYGVIKDPINGEKYFAFEVDGYGNYYFMDEPGYPNLISLPFFNFCETSNEIYINTRKRILSERNPYFIKGKFGKGCSSSHSYRRYNWPLFTIMQGLTSVDKAEVNSCLKMLVESAKEKLFMHESYDIDDVNKYTRDWFAWANSFFGIFIDFIIDKYPEMIFKNC
;
A
#
# COMPACT_ATOMS: atom_id res chain seq x y z
N MET A 1 9.41 -9.61 10.68
CA MET A 1 10.11 -10.78 11.25
C MET A 1 11.25 -11.30 10.36
N ARG A 2 11.07 -11.56 9.05
CA ARG A 2 12.20 -12.00 8.18
C ARG A 2 13.43 -11.10 8.30
N LYS A 3 13.27 -9.76 8.29
CA LYS A 3 14.38 -8.80 8.50
C LYS A 3 15.06 -8.93 9.87
N LEU A 4 14.38 -9.40 10.91
CA LEU A 4 14.99 -9.65 12.20
C LEU A 4 15.97 -10.83 12.16
N LEU A 5 15.73 -11.83 11.30
CA LEU A 5 16.65 -12.95 11.11
C LEU A 5 17.92 -12.54 10.35
N GLU A 6 17.88 -11.46 9.56
CA GLU A 6 19.03 -10.91 8.83
C GLU A 6 19.91 -10.02 9.71
N LEU A 7 19.35 -9.46 10.79
CA LEU A 7 20.12 -8.68 11.74
C LEU A 7 21.03 -9.64 12.52
N LYS A 8 22.35 -9.41 12.49
CA LYS A 8 23.37 -10.12 13.29
C LYS A 8 23.27 -9.82 14.78
N ILE A 9 22.06 -9.67 15.31
CA ILE A 9 21.79 -9.48 16.73
C ILE A 9 21.69 -10.88 17.34
N LYS A 10 22.18 -11.06 18.56
CA LYS A 10 22.19 -12.32 19.32
C LYS A 10 20.77 -12.82 19.67
N PHE A 11 19.95 -13.13 18.66
CA PHE A 11 18.65 -13.80 18.80
C PHE A 11 18.76 -15.33 18.68
N GLU A 12 19.97 -15.88 18.75
CA GLU A 12 20.19 -17.32 18.56
C GLU A 12 19.24 -18.22 19.40
N PRO A 13 18.93 -17.89 20.69
CA PRO A 13 18.00 -18.72 21.45
C PRO A 13 16.58 -18.81 20.89
N PHE A 14 16.14 -17.78 20.10
CA PHE A 14 14.78 -17.67 19.56
C PHE A 14 14.70 -17.85 18.04
N LYS A 15 15.83 -18.10 17.39
CA LYS A 15 15.92 -18.12 15.93
C LYS A 15 15.04 -19.21 15.31
N GLU A 16 15.02 -20.40 15.91
CA GLU A 16 14.20 -21.52 15.49
C GLU A 16 12.70 -21.23 15.70
N ASP A 17 12.34 -20.69 16.87
CA ASP A 17 10.96 -20.33 17.18
C ASP A 17 10.44 -19.25 16.21
N ILE A 18 11.27 -18.24 15.90
CA ILE A 18 10.93 -17.19 14.93
C ILE A 18 10.70 -17.78 13.53
N ARG A 19 11.55 -18.71 13.08
CA ARG A 19 11.37 -19.39 11.79
C ARG A 19 10.08 -20.18 11.77
N ASN A 20 9.83 -21.02 12.77
CA ASN A 20 8.62 -21.81 12.89
C ASN A 20 7.35 -20.95 12.86
N ILE A 21 7.37 -19.79 13.52
CA ILE A 21 6.26 -18.83 13.50
C ILE A 21 6.09 -18.26 12.08
N ILE A 22 7.18 -17.83 11.42
CA ILE A 22 7.13 -17.27 10.07
C ILE A 22 6.53 -18.30 9.11
N ASP A 23 7.06 -19.53 9.09
CA ASP A 23 6.64 -20.60 8.19
C ASP A 23 5.18 -21.00 8.43
N THR A 24 4.78 -21.07 9.72
CA THR A 24 3.40 -21.41 10.10
C THR A 24 2.42 -20.32 9.65
N VAL A 25 2.73 -19.05 9.91
CA VAL A 25 1.85 -17.93 9.55
C VAL A 25 1.80 -17.77 8.03
N GLU A 26 2.93 -17.87 7.33
CA GLU A 26 2.96 -17.78 5.87
C GLU A 26 2.13 -18.88 5.23
N LYS A 27 2.30 -20.14 5.68
CA LYS A 27 1.48 -21.25 5.22
C LYS A 27 0.00 -21.01 5.44
N ALA A 28 -0.39 -20.55 6.62
CA ALA A 28 -1.77 -20.25 6.95
C ALA A 28 -2.36 -19.13 6.07
N ILE A 29 -1.58 -18.09 5.75
CA ILE A 29 -2.03 -17.02 4.85
C ILE A 29 -2.30 -17.58 3.45
N TYR A 30 -1.42 -18.43 2.91
CA TYR A 30 -1.64 -19.03 1.59
C TYR A 30 -2.78 -20.07 1.59
N GLU A 31 -3.00 -20.76 2.70
CA GLU A 31 -4.04 -21.79 2.82
C GLU A 31 -5.44 -21.17 3.02
N TYR A 32 -5.57 -20.17 3.88
CA TYR A 32 -6.85 -19.58 4.29
C TYR A 32 -7.09 -18.18 3.73
N GLY A 33 -6.04 -17.39 3.55
CA GLY A 33 -6.13 -15.99 3.11
C GLY A 33 -6.14 -15.81 1.59
N VAL A 34 -5.94 -16.86 0.80
CA VAL A 34 -6.02 -16.80 -0.66
C VAL A 34 -7.38 -17.28 -1.14
N ILE A 35 -8.13 -16.38 -1.75
CA ILE A 35 -9.47 -16.63 -2.27
C ILE A 35 -9.41 -16.88 -3.78
N LYS A 36 -10.19 -17.83 -4.25
CA LYS A 36 -10.40 -18.08 -5.68
C LYS A 36 -11.70 -17.43 -6.13
N ASP A 37 -11.63 -16.52 -7.10
CA ASP A 37 -12.81 -15.91 -7.70
C ASP A 37 -13.70 -17.00 -8.35
N PRO A 38 -14.97 -17.14 -7.98
CA PRO A 38 -15.84 -18.16 -8.51
C PRO A 38 -16.21 -17.97 -9.98
N ILE A 39 -16.02 -16.76 -10.52
CA ILE A 39 -16.40 -16.40 -11.91
C ILE A 39 -15.25 -16.71 -12.87
N ASN A 40 -14.04 -16.25 -12.58
CA ASN A 40 -12.91 -16.32 -13.51
C ASN A 40 -11.76 -17.22 -13.01
N GLY A 41 -11.84 -17.74 -11.77
CA GLY A 41 -10.85 -18.61 -11.17
C GLY A 41 -9.57 -17.91 -10.71
N GLU A 42 -9.44 -16.59 -10.87
CA GLU A 42 -8.28 -15.83 -10.40
C GLU A 42 -8.13 -15.93 -8.88
N LYS A 43 -6.90 -16.10 -8.42
CA LYS A 43 -6.58 -16.09 -6.99
C LYS A 43 -6.16 -14.68 -6.56
N TYR A 44 -6.59 -14.27 -5.37
CA TYR A 44 -6.22 -13.00 -4.74
C TYR A 44 -6.20 -13.13 -3.22
N PHE A 45 -5.48 -12.26 -2.53
CA PHE A 45 -5.48 -12.20 -1.06
C PHE A 45 -6.75 -11.54 -0.56
N ALA A 46 -7.37 -12.14 0.47
CA ALA A 46 -8.42 -11.51 1.26
C ALA A 46 -7.82 -10.50 2.24
N PHE A 47 -8.60 -9.49 2.63
CA PHE A 47 -8.23 -8.57 3.70
C PHE A 47 -8.36 -9.23 5.07
N GLU A 48 -9.48 -9.93 5.27
CA GLU A 48 -9.77 -10.69 6.49
C GLU A 48 -10.41 -12.03 6.15
N VAL A 49 -10.17 -13.03 7.01
CA VAL A 49 -10.79 -14.34 6.99
C VAL A 49 -11.17 -14.77 8.42
N ASP A 50 -12.25 -15.52 8.57
CA ASP A 50 -12.74 -15.98 9.88
C ASP A 50 -12.32 -17.43 10.23
N GLY A 51 -11.61 -18.11 9.32
CA GLY A 51 -11.24 -19.52 9.47
C GLY A 51 -12.38 -20.53 9.23
N TYR A 52 -13.61 -20.07 8.96
CA TYR A 52 -14.79 -20.88 8.67
C TYR A 52 -15.21 -20.84 7.18
N GLY A 53 -14.35 -20.26 6.33
CA GLY A 53 -14.61 -20.15 4.90
C GLY A 53 -15.21 -18.81 4.47
N ASN A 54 -15.48 -17.91 5.39
CA ASN A 54 -15.89 -16.55 5.04
C ASN A 54 -14.67 -15.64 4.93
N TYR A 55 -14.79 -14.63 4.08
CA TYR A 55 -13.75 -13.64 3.87
C TYR A 55 -14.33 -12.27 3.60
N TYR A 56 -13.53 -11.26 3.84
CA TYR A 56 -13.84 -9.89 3.47
C TYR A 56 -12.76 -9.36 2.52
N PHE A 57 -13.19 -8.68 1.44
CA PHE A 57 -12.29 -8.06 0.50
C PHE A 57 -12.47 -6.55 0.50
N MET A 58 -11.46 -5.88 0.95
CA MET A 58 -11.25 -4.43 0.83
C MET A 58 -9.75 -4.16 0.86
N ASP A 59 -9.37 -2.91 0.74
CA ASP A 59 -8.08 -2.39 1.21
C ASP A 59 -8.28 -0.95 1.68
N GLU A 60 -7.52 -0.54 2.67
CA GLU A 60 -7.57 0.79 3.23
C GLU A 60 -6.15 1.36 3.46
N PRO A 61 -6.00 2.68 3.75
CA PRO A 61 -4.69 3.33 3.79
C PRO A 61 -3.76 2.93 4.92
N GLY A 62 -4.27 2.31 5.99
CA GLY A 62 -3.45 1.93 7.16
C GLY A 62 -2.47 0.79 6.86
N TYR A 63 -1.19 0.92 7.25
CA TYR A 63 -0.20 -0.13 7.07
C TYR A 63 -0.08 -1.04 8.30
N PRO A 64 0.19 -2.35 8.12
CA PRO A 64 0.24 -3.08 6.85
C PRO A 64 -1.14 -3.29 6.25
N ASN A 65 -1.24 -3.28 4.92
CA ASN A 65 -2.44 -3.52 4.15
C ASN A 65 -2.12 -4.36 2.90
N LEU A 66 -3.11 -4.71 2.08
CA LEU A 66 -2.88 -5.62 0.95
C LEU A 66 -1.96 -5.02 -0.12
N ILE A 67 -2.08 -3.72 -0.42
CA ILE A 67 -1.20 -3.07 -1.41
C ILE A 67 0.26 -3.03 -0.95
N SER A 68 0.51 -3.06 0.35
CA SER A 68 1.86 -2.96 0.93
C SER A 68 2.60 -4.29 1.07
N LEU A 69 2.01 -5.43 0.69
CA LEU A 69 2.63 -6.75 0.86
C LEU A 69 4.06 -6.85 0.31
N PRO A 70 4.38 -6.34 -0.91
CA PRO A 70 5.75 -6.36 -1.41
C PRO A 70 6.70 -5.44 -0.64
N PHE A 71 6.23 -4.28 -0.21
CA PHE A 71 7.05 -3.35 0.57
C PHE A 71 7.53 -3.98 1.88
N PHE A 72 6.69 -4.79 2.52
CA PHE A 72 7.05 -5.55 3.73
C PHE A 72 7.72 -6.91 3.44
N ASN A 73 8.12 -7.18 2.19
CA ASN A 73 8.76 -8.42 1.77
C ASN A 73 7.94 -9.69 2.05
N PHE A 74 6.61 -9.58 2.00
CA PHE A 74 5.75 -10.76 2.11
C PHE A 74 5.73 -11.55 0.79
N CYS A 75 5.65 -10.84 -0.33
CA CYS A 75 5.73 -11.43 -1.67
C CYS A 75 6.43 -10.46 -2.64
N GLU A 76 6.82 -10.95 -3.80
CA GLU A 76 7.34 -10.11 -4.88
C GLU A 76 6.21 -9.36 -5.61
N THR A 77 6.52 -8.21 -6.21
CA THR A 77 5.58 -7.47 -7.07
C THR A 77 5.11 -8.26 -8.29
N SER A 78 5.88 -9.27 -8.71
CA SER A 78 5.59 -10.21 -9.79
C SER A 78 4.72 -11.41 -9.38
N ASN A 79 4.40 -11.56 -8.09
CA ASN A 79 3.54 -12.62 -7.61
C ASN A 79 2.14 -12.51 -8.23
N GLU A 80 1.66 -13.55 -8.90
CA GLU A 80 0.39 -13.54 -9.61
C GLU A 80 -0.81 -13.23 -8.70
N ILE A 81 -0.83 -13.81 -7.49
CA ILE A 81 -1.89 -13.58 -6.51
C ILE A 81 -1.90 -12.09 -6.11
N TYR A 82 -0.71 -11.51 -5.88
CA TYR A 82 -0.58 -10.09 -5.57
C TYR A 82 -1.01 -9.19 -6.74
N ILE A 83 -0.61 -9.51 -7.97
CA ILE A 83 -1.02 -8.77 -9.17
C ILE A 83 -2.55 -8.72 -9.27
N ASN A 84 -3.22 -9.85 -9.07
CA ASN A 84 -4.67 -9.93 -9.09
C ASN A 84 -5.30 -9.16 -7.91
N THR A 85 -4.72 -9.26 -6.71
CA THR A 85 -5.12 -8.48 -5.53
C THR A 85 -5.03 -6.99 -5.82
N ARG A 86 -3.88 -6.53 -6.33
CA ARG A 86 -3.63 -5.12 -6.65
C ARG A 86 -4.59 -4.56 -7.69
N LYS A 87 -4.92 -5.32 -8.76
CA LYS A 87 -5.95 -4.95 -9.74
C LYS A 87 -7.31 -4.72 -9.09
N ARG A 88 -7.68 -5.55 -8.12
CA ARG A 88 -8.95 -5.43 -7.39
C ARG A 88 -8.96 -4.23 -6.46
N ILE A 89 -7.88 -4.01 -5.71
CA ILE A 89 -7.71 -2.87 -4.81
C ILE A 89 -7.86 -1.54 -5.58
N LEU A 90 -7.23 -1.43 -6.75
CA LEU A 90 -7.23 -0.24 -7.58
C LEU A 90 -8.45 -0.15 -8.53
N SER A 91 -9.56 -0.76 -8.15
CA SER A 91 -10.82 -0.77 -8.88
C SER A 91 -12.03 -0.63 -7.96
N GLU A 92 -13.22 -0.46 -8.55
CA GLU A 92 -14.50 -0.37 -7.83
C GLU A 92 -14.88 -1.66 -7.05
N ARG A 93 -14.10 -2.73 -7.17
CA ARG A 93 -14.21 -3.92 -6.31
C ARG A 93 -13.75 -3.66 -4.88
N ASN A 94 -12.90 -2.66 -4.67
CA ASN A 94 -12.56 -2.16 -3.34
C ASN A 94 -13.57 -1.08 -2.94
N PRO A 95 -14.36 -1.26 -1.87
CA PRO A 95 -15.38 -0.29 -1.44
C PRO A 95 -14.81 1.08 -1.06
N TYR A 96 -13.50 1.14 -0.74
CA TYR A 96 -12.80 2.39 -0.43
C TYR A 96 -12.09 3.04 -1.62
N PHE A 97 -12.11 2.40 -2.79
CA PHE A 97 -11.56 3.00 -4.00
C PHE A 97 -12.39 4.23 -4.41
N ILE A 98 -11.71 5.34 -4.69
CA ILE A 98 -12.33 6.59 -5.12
C ILE A 98 -11.65 7.15 -6.37
N LYS A 99 -12.45 7.87 -7.15
CA LYS A 99 -12.00 8.65 -8.32
C LYS A 99 -12.50 10.07 -8.20
N GLY A 100 -11.70 11.04 -8.59
CA GLY A 100 -12.07 12.45 -8.61
C GLY A 100 -11.16 13.28 -9.50
N LYS A 101 -11.29 14.60 -9.35
CA LYS A 101 -10.56 15.59 -10.15
C LYS A 101 -9.05 15.43 -10.06
N PHE A 102 -8.54 15.08 -8.88
CA PHE A 102 -7.09 14.96 -8.62
C PHE A 102 -6.57 13.53 -8.78
N GLY A 103 -7.36 12.61 -9.34
CA GLY A 103 -6.91 11.27 -9.68
C GLY A 103 -7.73 10.15 -9.08
N LYS A 104 -7.07 9.04 -8.76
CA LYS A 104 -7.65 7.84 -8.16
C LYS A 104 -6.91 7.55 -6.86
N GLY A 105 -7.65 7.13 -5.84
CA GLY A 105 -7.05 6.85 -4.54
C GLY A 105 -7.89 5.93 -3.69
N CYS A 106 -7.61 5.92 -2.40
CA CYS A 106 -8.31 5.11 -1.43
C CYS A 106 -8.76 5.97 -0.24
N SER A 107 -10.04 5.87 0.09
CA SER A 107 -10.65 6.43 1.28
C SER A 107 -10.48 5.46 2.47
N SER A 108 -10.99 5.83 3.63
CA SER A 108 -10.99 5.01 4.83
C SER A 108 -12.29 5.21 5.61
N SER A 109 -12.63 4.23 6.46
CA SER A 109 -13.68 4.38 7.49
C SER A 109 -13.36 5.45 8.53
N HIS A 110 -12.09 5.84 8.65
CA HIS A 110 -11.61 6.86 9.60
C HIS A 110 -11.69 8.29 9.08
N SER A 111 -12.14 8.51 7.84
CA SER A 111 -12.26 9.83 7.23
C SER A 111 -13.55 9.98 6.42
N TYR A 112 -13.74 11.15 5.81
CA TYR A 112 -14.89 11.34 4.91
C TYR A 112 -14.77 10.46 3.67
N ARG A 113 -15.89 9.97 3.16
CA ARG A 113 -15.98 8.97 2.08
C ARG A 113 -15.21 9.32 0.80
N ARG A 114 -15.04 10.60 0.48
CA ARG A 114 -14.33 11.05 -0.73
C ARG A 114 -12.93 11.58 -0.46
N TYR A 115 -12.39 11.30 0.72
CA TYR A 115 -11.05 11.74 1.09
C TYR A 115 -10.02 10.69 0.77
N ASN A 116 -9.08 11.05 -0.12
CA ASN A 116 -7.91 10.24 -0.42
C ASN A 116 -6.86 10.35 0.68
N TRP A 117 -6.22 9.27 0.99
CA TRP A 117 -5.12 9.23 1.94
C TRP A 117 -3.77 9.22 1.21
N PRO A 118 -2.89 10.21 1.45
CA PRO A 118 -1.53 10.22 0.91
C PRO A 118 -0.76 8.93 1.16
N LEU A 119 -0.92 8.30 2.33
CA LEU A 119 -0.31 7.00 2.66
C LEU A 119 -0.60 5.94 1.59
N PHE A 120 -1.86 5.78 1.18
CA PHE A 120 -2.22 4.82 0.15
C PHE A 120 -1.56 5.15 -1.20
N THR A 121 -1.60 6.41 -1.61
CA THR A 121 -0.98 6.87 -2.87
C THR A 121 0.53 6.66 -2.86
N ILE A 122 1.20 6.89 -1.73
CA ILE A 122 2.63 6.61 -1.54
C ILE A 122 2.91 5.12 -1.71
N MET A 123 2.14 4.26 -1.04
CA MET A 123 2.36 2.82 -1.12
C MET A 123 2.04 2.26 -2.51
N GLN A 124 1.03 2.81 -3.18
CA GLN A 124 0.73 2.49 -4.58
C GLN A 124 1.94 2.77 -5.48
N GLY A 125 2.61 3.91 -5.29
CA GLY A 125 3.83 4.25 -6.03
C GLY A 125 5.02 3.37 -5.66
N LEU A 126 5.27 3.11 -4.36
CA LEU A 126 6.38 2.28 -3.87
C LEU A 126 6.31 0.82 -4.34
N THR A 127 5.11 0.31 -4.58
CA THR A 127 4.88 -1.07 -5.04
C THR A 127 4.57 -1.19 -6.52
N SER A 128 4.65 -0.09 -7.27
CA SER A 128 4.46 -0.09 -8.71
C SER A 128 5.73 -0.46 -9.46
N VAL A 129 5.58 -1.22 -10.52
CA VAL A 129 6.61 -1.50 -11.52
C VAL A 129 6.45 -0.62 -12.77
N ASP A 130 5.37 0.16 -12.83
CA ASP A 130 5.08 1.08 -13.93
C ASP A 130 5.51 2.51 -13.58
N LYS A 131 6.52 3.01 -14.31
CA LYS A 131 7.03 4.37 -14.18
C LYS A 131 5.95 5.45 -14.34
N ALA A 132 4.98 5.23 -15.23
CA ALA A 132 3.90 6.19 -15.46
C ALA A 132 2.97 6.27 -14.23
N GLU A 133 2.70 5.14 -13.58
CA GLU A 133 1.95 5.09 -12.33
C GLU A 133 2.71 5.78 -11.18
N VAL A 134 4.02 5.49 -11.02
CA VAL A 134 4.87 6.17 -10.02
C VAL A 134 4.82 7.69 -10.19
N ASN A 135 4.96 8.18 -11.43
CA ASN A 135 4.89 9.61 -11.73
C ASN A 135 3.49 10.19 -11.44
N SER A 136 2.43 9.44 -11.71
CA SER A 136 1.06 9.85 -11.39
C SER A 136 0.85 9.98 -9.88
N CYS A 137 1.34 9.02 -9.09
CA CYS A 137 1.31 9.07 -7.63
C CYS A 137 2.08 10.30 -7.10
N LEU A 138 3.30 10.55 -7.61
CA LEU A 138 4.09 11.71 -7.21
C LEU A 138 3.35 13.02 -7.50
N LYS A 139 2.76 13.18 -8.69
CA LYS A 139 1.98 14.37 -9.05
C LYS A 139 0.80 14.60 -8.13
N MET A 140 0.04 13.56 -7.81
CA MET A 140 -1.09 13.65 -6.88
C MET A 140 -0.64 14.11 -5.50
N LEU A 141 0.45 13.58 -4.99
CA LEU A 141 1.00 13.94 -3.68
C LEU A 141 1.49 15.39 -3.65
N VAL A 142 2.23 15.81 -4.65
CA VAL A 142 2.71 17.19 -4.77
C VAL A 142 1.53 18.18 -4.88
N GLU A 143 0.52 17.87 -5.68
CA GLU A 143 -0.65 18.72 -5.84
C GLU A 143 -1.47 18.81 -4.53
N SER A 144 -1.60 17.72 -3.79
CA SER A 144 -2.31 17.71 -2.51
C SER A 144 -1.60 18.51 -1.41
N ALA A 145 -0.28 18.69 -1.50
CA ALA A 145 0.55 19.40 -0.53
C ALA A 145 0.84 20.86 -0.91
N LYS A 146 0.36 21.35 -2.05
CA LYS A 146 0.77 22.56 -2.76
C LYS A 146 0.90 23.83 -1.90
N GLU A 147 -0.03 24.09 -1.00
CA GLU A 147 -0.02 25.31 -0.18
C GLU A 147 0.76 25.13 1.13
N LYS A 148 0.75 23.95 1.70
CA LYS A 148 1.30 23.66 3.03
C LYS A 148 2.69 23.02 2.98
N LEU A 149 3.06 22.39 1.83
CA LEU A 149 4.30 21.64 1.63
C LEU A 149 4.46 20.45 2.58
N PHE A 150 3.34 19.94 3.12
CA PHE A 150 3.28 18.78 4.01
C PHE A 150 2.20 17.81 3.55
N MET A 151 2.42 16.52 3.84
CA MET A 151 1.39 15.50 3.64
C MET A 151 0.35 15.58 4.75
N HIS A 152 -0.91 15.71 4.34
CA HIS A 152 -2.09 15.62 5.21
C HIS A 152 -2.37 14.17 5.60
N GLU A 153 -3.25 13.94 6.57
CA GLU A 153 -3.80 12.60 6.83
C GLU A 153 -4.67 12.15 5.64
N SER A 154 -5.63 12.98 5.25
CA SER A 154 -6.48 12.76 4.08
C SER A 154 -6.95 14.09 3.48
N TYR A 155 -7.33 14.08 2.19
CA TYR A 155 -7.84 15.25 1.48
C TYR A 155 -8.97 14.86 0.52
N ASP A 156 -9.90 15.78 0.27
CA ASP A 156 -10.99 15.59 -0.68
C ASP A 156 -10.43 15.42 -2.10
N ILE A 157 -10.76 14.31 -2.76
CA ILE A 157 -10.24 13.96 -4.09
C ILE A 157 -10.66 14.93 -5.20
N ASP A 158 -11.63 15.81 -4.93
CA ASP A 158 -12.11 16.84 -5.86
C ASP A 158 -11.70 18.27 -5.45
N ASP A 159 -11.23 18.48 -4.19
CA ASP A 159 -10.81 19.77 -3.66
C ASP A 159 -9.69 19.62 -2.61
N VAL A 160 -8.45 19.73 -3.05
CA VAL A 160 -7.26 19.56 -2.19
C VAL A 160 -7.16 20.57 -1.03
N ASN A 161 -7.97 21.64 -1.04
CA ASN A 161 -8.02 22.59 0.09
C ASN A 161 -8.87 22.07 1.26
N LYS A 162 -9.60 20.98 1.07
CA LYS A 162 -10.35 20.29 2.11
C LYS A 162 -9.60 19.07 2.56
N TYR A 163 -9.04 19.11 3.76
CA TYR A 163 -8.21 18.02 4.29
C TYR A 163 -8.42 17.84 5.79
N THR A 164 -8.01 16.68 6.28
CA THR A 164 -7.90 16.39 7.71
C THR A 164 -6.44 16.50 8.11
N ARG A 165 -6.16 17.10 9.28
CA ARG A 165 -4.82 17.35 9.83
C ARG A 165 -3.86 18.04 8.85
N ASP A 166 -3.44 19.24 9.14
CA ASP A 166 -2.49 20.02 8.35
C ASP A 166 -1.18 19.27 8.10
N TRP A 167 -0.73 18.52 9.09
CA TRP A 167 0.50 17.76 9.08
C TRP A 167 0.27 16.39 9.70
N PHE A 168 0.68 15.34 8.99
CA PHE A 168 0.54 13.97 9.45
C PHE A 168 1.89 13.26 9.37
N ALA A 169 2.53 13.02 10.53
CA ALA A 169 3.89 12.50 10.64
C ALA A 169 4.10 11.22 9.83
N TRP A 170 3.16 10.30 9.91
CA TRP A 170 3.24 9.02 9.22
C TRP A 170 3.34 9.19 7.70
N ALA A 171 2.44 9.98 7.10
CA ALA A 171 2.45 10.25 5.67
C ALA A 171 3.73 11.01 5.23
N ASN A 172 4.18 11.99 6.02
CA ASN A 172 5.41 12.73 5.72
C ASN A 172 6.65 11.83 5.75
N SER A 173 6.75 10.92 6.73
CA SER A 173 7.86 9.97 6.81
C SER A 173 7.89 9.02 5.62
N PHE A 174 6.75 8.47 5.22
CA PHE A 174 6.67 7.61 4.04
C PHE A 174 6.85 8.37 2.72
N PHE A 175 6.46 9.65 2.67
CA PHE A 175 6.76 10.48 1.51
C PHE A 175 8.27 10.65 1.33
N GLY A 176 9.04 10.84 2.40
CA GLY A 176 10.51 10.82 2.35
C GLY A 176 11.05 9.52 1.76
N ILE A 177 10.56 8.35 2.22
CA ILE A 177 10.93 7.04 1.66
C ILE A 177 10.57 6.95 0.17
N PHE A 178 9.43 7.50 -0.25
CA PHE A 178 9.01 7.50 -1.65
C PHE A 178 9.91 8.38 -2.52
N ILE A 179 10.34 9.53 -2.03
CA ILE A 179 11.31 10.38 -2.73
C ILE A 179 12.67 9.66 -2.88
N ASP A 180 13.17 9.02 -1.83
CA ASP A 180 14.41 8.24 -1.90
C ASP A 180 14.29 7.11 -2.94
N PHE A 181 13.17 6.40 -2.98
CA PHE A 181 12.89 5.39 -3.98
C PHE A 181 12.89 5.96 -5.41
N ILE A 182 12.32 7.15 -5.62
CA ILE A 182 12.30 7.80 -6.94
C ILE A 182 13.70 8.25 -7.33
N ILE A 183 14.49 8.82 -6.41
CA ILE A 183 15.87 9.23 -6.66
C ILE A 183 16.71 8.03 -7.09
N ASP A 184 16.52 6.89 -6.44
CA ASP A 184 17.27 5.66 -6.75
C ASP A 184 16.87 5.06 -8.11
N LYS A 185 15.58 4.95 -8.40
CA LYS A 185 15.08 4.24 -9.59
C LYS A 185 14.77 5.12 -10.80
N TYR A 186 14.36 6.37 -10.58
CA TYR A 186 13.84 7.28 -11.61
C TYR A 186 14.32 8.73 -11.36
N PRO A 187 15.63 9.00 -11.22
CA PRO A 187 16.14 10.31 -10.84
C PRO A 187 15.67 11.44 -11.76
N GLU A 188 15.43 11.16 -13.03
CA GLU A 188 14.93 12.11 -14.00
C GLU A 188 13.50 12.62 -13.72
N MET A 189 12.75 12.00 -12.81
CA MET A 189 11.46 12.54 -12.39
C MET A 189 11.60 13.77 -11.49
N ILE A 190 12.72 13.88 -10.77
CA ILE A 190 12.99 14.96 -9.82
C ILE A 190 13.98 15.94 -10.42
N PHE A 191 15.05 15.43 -10.97
CA PHE A 191 16.13 16.23 -11.55
C PHE A 191 15.91 16.39 -13.06
N LYS A 192 15.05 17.32 -13.46
CA LYS A 192 14.95 17.73 -14.87
C LYS A 192 16.11 18.65 -15.19
N ASN A 193 17.11 18.14 -15.92
CA ASN A 193 18.22 18.90 -16.49
C ASN A 193 19.05 19.66 -15.45
N CYS A 194 19.82 18.95 -14.62
CA CYS A 194 21.07 19.51 -14.11
C CYS A 194 22.18 19.29 -15.14
#